data_5cb95c3fa6dd0b7308875226c79239fc
#
_entry.id   5cb95c3fa6dd0b7308875226c79239fc
#
_cell.length_a   1.000
_cell.length_b   1.000
_cell.length_c   1.000
_cell.angle_alpha   90.00
_cell.angle_beta   90.00
_cell.angle_gamma   90.00
#
_symmetry.space_group_name_H-M   'P 1'
#
loop_
_entity.id
_entity.type
_entity.pdbx_description
1 polymer ?
#
loop_
_entity_poly.entity_id
_entity_poly.type
_entity_poly.pdbx_seq_one_letter_code
_entity_poly.pdbx_strand_id
1 'polypeptide(L)'
;MGLSILIVDDDKLLVEKLEETVNWSGIGIDMVFTANNIRQAQKLLEEYPIEMLLCDIDMPQGNGLELLEWIRYKKLDIECTFLSSYANFAYAQMALKLSSREYLLKPISNVDLETALRRIVG
;
A
#
# COMPACT_ATOMS: atom_id res chain seq x y z
N MET A 1 2.00 -21.13 0.99
CA MET A 1 1.10 -20.09 1.52
C MET A 1 1.55 -18.72 1.04
N GLY A 2 0.62 -17.95 0.55
CA GLY A 2 0.93 -16.63 0.06
C GLY A 2 0.68 -15.54 1.08
N LEU A 3 1.01 -14.32 0.70
CA LEU A 3 0.84 -13.14 1.53
C LEU A 3 -0.47 -12.44 1.20
N SER A 4 -0.91 -11.57 2.10
CA SER A 4 -2.09 -10.72 1.91
C SER A 4 -1.66 -9.28 1.77
N ILE A 5 -2.25 -8.56 0.82
CA ILE A 5 -1.99 -7.14 0.59
C ILE A 5 -3.28 -6.34 0.72
N LEU A 6 -3.16 -5.13 1.26
CA LEU A 6 -4.23 -4.14 1.27
C LEU A 6 -3.85 -2.98 0.36
N ILE A 7 -4.72 -2.67 -0.59
CA ILE A 7 -4.57 -1.51 -1.47
C ILE A 7 -5.45 -0.39 -0.93
N VAL A 8 -4.88 0.78 -0.66
CA VAL A 8 -5.61 1.93 -0.15
C VAL A 8 -5.42 3.11 -1.07
N ASP A 9 -6.49 3.55 -1.72
CA ASP A 9 -6.48 4.70 -2.63
C ASP A 9 -7.92 5.19 -2.79
N ASP A 10 -8.13 6.50 -2.80
CA ASP A 10 -9.45 7.07 -2.99
C ASP A 10 -9.93 6.99 -4.44
N ASP A 11 -9.03 6.71 -5.37
CA ASP A 11 -9.38 6.47 -6.76
C ASP A 11 -9.87 5.02 -6.94
N LYS A 12 -11.18 4.85 -6.89
CA LYS A 12 -11.80 3.53 -6.96
C LYS A 12 -11.50 2.79 -8.26
N LEU A 13 -11.43 3.51 -9.37
CA LEU A 13 -11.13 2.90 -10.67
C LEU A 13 -9.70 2.36 -10.71
N LEU A 14 -8.77 3.09 -10.14
CA LEU A 14 -7.38 2.63 -10.05
C LEU A 14 -7.28 1.37 -9.19
N VAL A 15 -7.97 1.35 -8.05
CA VAL A 15 -7.98 0.18 -7.16
C VAL A 15 -8.53 -1.03 -7.88
N GLU A 16 -9.67 -0.89 -8.56
CA GLU A 16 -10.27 -1.98 -9.32
C GLU A 16 -9.35 -2.49 -10.42
N LYS A 17 -8.73 -1.57 -11.14
CA LYS A 17 -7.80 -1.92 -12.22
C LYS A 17 -6.60 -2.69 -11.68
N LEU A 18 -6.02 -2.25 -10.58
CA LEU A 18 -4.89 -2.94 -9.96
C LEU A 18 -5.29 -4.33 -9.48
N GLU A 19 -6.44 -4.43 -8.85
CA GLU A 19 -6.95 -5.71 -8.36
C GLU A 19 -7.11 -6.72 -9.50
N GLU A 20 -7.62 -6.26 -10.64
CA GLU A 20 -7.94 -7.12 -11.78
C GLU A 20 -6.73 -7.45 -12.66
N THR A 21 -5.77 -6.54 -12.79
CA THR A 21 -4.76 -6.65 -13.85
C THR A 21 -3.36 -7.00 -13.36
N VAL A 22 -3.04 -6.76 -12.09
CA VAL A 22 -1.73 -7.13 -11.54
C VAL A 22 -1.70 -8.65 -11.32
N ASN A 23 -0.58 -9.26 -11.64
CA ASN A 23 -0.41 -10.71 -11.47
C ASN A 23 -0.01 -11.02 -10.01
N TRP A 24 -0.98 -10.90 -9.12
CA TRP A 24 -0.76 -11.07 -7.68
C TRP A 24 -0.22 -12.44 -7.32
N SER A 25 -0.83 -13.49 -7.86
CA SER A 25 -0.37 -14.85 -7.57
C SER A 25 1.05 -15.09 -8.09
N GLY A 26 1.41 -14.46 -9.20
CA GLY A 26 2.76 -14.57 -9.76
C GLY A 26 3.84 -13.95 -8.89
N ILE A 27 3.48 -13.02 -8.02
CA ILE A 27 4.43 -12.39 -7.09
C ILE A 27 4.28 -12.89 -5.65
N GLY A 28 3.48 -13.93 -5.45
CA GLY A 28 3.36 -14.57 -4.13
C GLY A 28 2.31 -13.98 -3.22
N ILE A 29 1.33 -13.25 -3.78
CA ILE A 29 0.25 -12.65 -3.02
C ILE A 29 -1.05 -13.40 -3.32
N ASP A 30 -1.63 -14.02 -2.29
CA ASP A 30 -2.85 -14.84 -2.42
C ASP A 30 -4.12 -14.03 -2.27
N MET A 31 -4.13 -13.05 -1.38
CA MET A 31 -5.33 -12.30 -1.06
C MET A 31 -5.10 -10.81 -1.22
N VAL A 32 -6.05 -10.15 -1.89
CA VAL A 32 -6.01 -8.71 -2.13
C VAL A 32 -7.23 -8.09 -1.47
N PHE A 33 -7.00 -7.22 -0.49
CA PHE A 33 -8.01 -6.40 0.14
C PHE A 33 -7.95 -5.01 -0.41
N THR A 34 -9.06 -4.28 -0.42
CA THR A 34 -9.09 -2.92 -0.94
C THR A 34 -9.83 -2.00 0.01
N ALA A 35 -9.37 -0.75 0.10
CA ALA A 35 -10.01 0.30 0.87
C ALA A 35 -9.86 1.63 0.13
N ASN A 36 -10.81 2.53 0.31
CA ASN A 36 -10.82 3.82 -0.38
C ASN A 36 -10.55 4.99 0.57
N ASN A 37 -10.33 4.73 1.82
CA ASN A 37 -9.97 5.74 2.82
C ASN A 37 -9.29 5.08 4.03
N ILE A 38 -8.74 5.92 4.90
CA ILE A 38 -7.98 5.47 6.08
C ILE A 38 -8.86 4.64 7.02
N ARG A 39 -10.10 5.07 7.25
CA ARG A 39 -11.00 4.39 8.18
C ARG A 39 -11.29 2.95 7.74
N GLN A 40 -11.60 2.76 6.46
CA GLN A 40 -11.81 1.42 5.91
C GLN A 40 -10.54 0.58 6.03
N ALA A 41 -9.39 1.18 5.77
CA ALA A 41 -8.10 0.51 5.86
C ALA A 41 -7.83 0.04 7.30
N GLN A 42 -8.04 0.90 8.28
CA GLN A 42 -7.84 0.57 9.69
C GLN A 42 -8.71 -0.61 10.12
N LYS A 43 -9.96 -0.60 9.68
CA LYS A 43 -10.89 -1.68 10.01
C LYS A 43 -10.41 -3.02 9.45
N LEU A 44 -9.97 -3.04 8.20
CA LEU A 44 -9.46 -4.27 7.58
C LEU A 44 -8.17 -4.75 8.25
N LEU A 45 -7.28 -3.82 8.60
CA LEU A 45 -6.02 -4.16 9.26
C LEU A 45 -6.24 -4.73 10.66
N GLU A 46 -7.32 -4.34 11.34
CA GLU A 46 -7.69 -4.90 12.64
C GLU A 46 -8.36 -6.25 12.53
N GLU A 47 -9.09 -6.51 11.43
CA GLU A 47 -9.87 -7.74 11.26
C GLU A 47 -9.10 -8.89 10.62
N TYR A 48 -8.12 -8.59 9.75
CA TYR A 48 -7.44 -9.60 8.94
C TYR A 48 -5.93 -9.53 9.09
N PRO A 49 -5.23 -10.67 8.95
CA PRO A 49 -3.76 -10.73 9.08
C PRO A 49 -3.09 -10.24 7.79
N ILE A 50 -3.23 -8.95 7.49
CA ILE A 50 -2.64 -8.33 6.31
C ILE A 50 -1.16 -8.07 6.57
N GLU A 51 -0.32 -8.40 5.60
CA GLU A 51 1.13 -8.36 5.75
C GLU A 51 1.79 -7.28 4.89
N MET A 52 1.10 -6.80 3.86
CA MET A 52 1.60 -5.77 2.96
C MET A 52 0.56 -4.70 2.74
N LEU A 53 1.04 -3.47 2.55
CA LEU A 53 0.19 -2.30 2.29
C LEU A 53 0.70 -1.58 1.05
N LEU A 54 -0.18 -1.30 0.11
CA LEU A 54 0.07 -0.41 -1.03
C LEU A 54 -0.87 0.78 -0.88
N CYS A 55 -0.34 1.95 -0.58
CA CYS A 55 -1.13 3.07 -0.12
C CYS A 55 -0.81 4.37 -0.85
N ASP A 56 -1.85 5.09 -1.25
CA ASP A 56 -1.71 6.48 -1.71
C ASP A 56 -1.47 7.39 -0.50
N ILE A 57 -0.75 8.48 -0.71
CA ILE A 57 -0.49 9.44 0.36
C ILE A 57 -1.59 10.50 0.44
N ASP A 58 -1.87 11.19 -0.66
CA ASP A 58 -2.83 12.29 -0.66
C ASP A 58 -4.24 11.80 -0.92
N MET A 59 -5.02 11.69 0.14
CA MET A 59 -6.44 11.32 0.07
C MET A 59 -7.27 12.36 0.82
N PRO A 60 -8.52 12.63 0.40
CA PRO A 60 -9.31 13.73 0.97
C PRO A 60 -9.59 13.64 2.46
N GLN A 61 -9.66 12.43 3.01
CA GLN A 61 -10.08 12.21 4.39
C GLN A 61 -8.98 11.62 5.25
N GLY A 62 -7.74 11.84 4.87
CA GLY A 62 -6.63 11.36 5.65
C GLY A 62 -5.45 10.98 4.77
N ASN A 63 -4.28 11.21 5.29
CA ASN A 63 -3.02 11.03 4.59
C ASN A 63 -2.51 9.61 4.83
N GLY A 64 -1.96 8.98 3.78
CA GLY A 64 -1.40 7.62 3.90
C GLY A 64 -0.25 7.52 4.89
N LEU A 65 0.48 8.61 5.11
CA LEU A 65 1.53 8.65 6.13
C LEU A 65 0.94 8.53 7.53
N GLU A 66 -0.22 9.13 7.77
CA GLU A 66 -0.94 8.99 9.04
C GLU A 66 -1.36 7.55 9.27
N LEU A 67 -1.77 6.86 8.23
CA LEU A 67 -2.11 5.45 8.33
C LEU A 67 -0.88 4.62 8.73
N LEU A 68 0.27 4.88 8.12
CA LEU A 68 1.50 4.16 8.46
C LEU A 68 1.95 4.48 9.88
N GLU A 69 1.82 5.73 10.31
CA GLU A 69 2.06 6.13 11.70
C GLU A 69 1.22 5.30 12.67
N TRP A 70 -0.07 5.18 12.37
CA TRP A 70 -1.00 4.39 13.17
C TRP A 70 -0.60 2.92 13.21
N ILE A 71 -0.20 2.37 12.06
CA ILE A 71 0.28 0.98 11.96
C ILE A 71 1.48 0.75 12.87
N ARG A 72 2.44 1.67 12.86
CA ARG A 72 3.64 1.56 13.70
C ARG A 72 3.31 1.74 15.18
N TYR A 73 2.38 2.63 15.50
CA TYR A 73 1.90 2.81 16.86
C TYR A 73 1.25 1.54 17.39
N LYS A 74 0.45 0.87 16.57
CA LYS A 74 -0.20 -0.40 16.91
C LYS A 74 0.76 -1.58 16.91
N LYS A 75 1.99 -1.37 16.46
CA LYS A 75 3.04 -2.41 16.37
C LYS A 75 2.63 -3.56 15.47
N LEU A 76 1.89 -3.26 14.40
CA LEU A 76 1.55 -4.24 13.37
C LEU A 76 2.75 -4.43 12.46
N ASP A 77 3.09 -5.69 12.19
CA ASP A 77 4.22 -6.04 11.32
C ASP A 77 3.77 -6.05 9.87
N ILE A 78 3.73 -4.87 9.26
CA ILE A 78 3.25 -4.68 7.90
C ILE A 78 4.30 -3.94 7.07
N GLU A 79 4.62 -4.50 5.90
CA GLU A 79 5.52 -3.86 4.94
C GLU A 79 4.71 -2.89 4.08
N CYS A 80 5.11 -1.62 4.09
CA CYS A 80 4.37 -0.57 3.39
C CYS A 80 5.09 -0.07 2.16
N THR A 81 4.35 0.06 1.07
CA THR A 81 4.78 0.71 -0.17
C THR A 81 3.82 1.85 -0.46
N PHE A 82 4.33 3.04 -0.72
CA PHE A 82 3.52 4.17 -1.15
C PHE A 82 3.50 4.29 -2.65
N LEU A 83 2.34 4.66 -3.19
CA LEU A 83 2.15 4.94 -4.61
C LEU A 83 1.47 6.30 -4.71
N SER A 84 2.20 7.33 -5.11
CA SER A 84 1.76 8.71 -5.03
C SER A 84 1.91 9.45 -6.36
N SER A 85 1.05 10.45 -6.58
CA SER A 85 1.16 11.35 -7.73
C SER A 85 2.20 12.44 -7.52
N TYR A 86 2.75 12.57 -6.32
CA TYR A 86 3.63 13.68 -5.96
C TYR A 86 5.04 13.22 -5.59
N ALA A 87 6.03 13.79 -6.28
CA ALA A 87 7.44 13.64 -5.90
C ALA A 87 7.74 14.67 -4.80
N ASN A 88 7.26 14.42 -3.59
CA ASN A 88 7.39 15.34 -2.47
C ASN A 88 8.48 14.84 -1.52
N PHE A 89 9.54 15.65 -1.40
CA PHE A 89 10.69 15.27 -0.58
C PHE A 89 10.32 15.06 0.90
N ALA A 90 9.47 15.94 1.44
CA ALA A 90 9.05 15.82 2.84
C ALA A 90 8.25 14.53 3.09
N TYR A 91 7.39 14.16 2.15
CA TYR A 91 6.64 12.90 2.24
C TYR A 91 7.59 11.70 2.18
N ALA A 92 8.54 11.72 1.26
CA ALA A 92 9.50 10.63 1.11
C ALA A 92 10.36 10.46 2.37
N GLN A 93 10.79 11.58 2.99
CA GLN A 93 11.53 11.53 4.25
C GLN A 93 10.70 10.93 5.38
N MET A 94 9.45 11.36 5.50
CA MET A 94 8.55 10.84 6.54
C MET A 94 8.31 9.34 6.32
N ALA A 95 8.11 8.93 5.07
CA ALA A 95 7.94 7.51 4.74
C ALA A 95 9.15 6.69 5.18
N LEU A 96 10.35 7.18 4.92
CA LEU A 96 11.59 6.51 5.37
C LEU A 96 11.67 6.41 6.88
N LYS A 97 11.33 7.48 7.60
CA LYS A 97 11.32 7.47 9.07
C LYS A 97 10.36 6.44 9.63
N LEU A 98 9.26 6.19 8.92
CA LEU A 98 8.26 5.21 9.32
C LEU A 98 8.55 3.82 8.76
N SER A 99 9.73 3.64 8.19
CA SER A 99 10.22 2.35 7.66
C SER A 99 9.39 1.80 6.51
N SER A 100 8.94 2.69 5.60
CA SER A 100 8.33 2.21 4.35
C SER A 100 9.40 1.56 3.48
N ARG A 101 8.99 0.59 2.68
CA ARG A 101 9.90 -0.14 1.80
C ARG A 101 10.16 0.58 0.49
N GLU A 102 9.12 1.12 -0.12
CA GLU A 102 9.22 1.77 -1.43
C GLU A 102 8.32 3.00 -1.47
N TYR A 103 8.73 3.99 -2.26
CA TYR A 103 7.93 5.18 -2.56
C TYR A 103 7.90 5.31 -4.08
N LEU A 104 6.77 4.93 -4.67
CA LEU A 104 6.60 4.85 -6.11
C LEU A 104 5.75 6.00 -6.62
N LEU A 105 6.01 6.44 -7.84
CA LEU A 105 5.27 7.56 -8.45
C LEU A 105 4.28 7.08 -9.50
N LYS A 106 3.08 7.66 -9.48
CA LYS A 106 2.07 7.47 -10.52
C LYS A 106 2.39 8.35 -11.73
N PRO A 107 2.09 7.93 -12.96
CA PRO A 107 1.57 6.61 -13.30
C PRO A 107 2.69 5.57 -13.29
N ILE A 108 2.37 4.34 -12.90
CA ILE A 108 3.33 3.25 -12.89
C ILE A 108 2.76 2.09 -13.70
N SER A 109 3.61 1.41 -14.48
CA SER A 109 3.18 0.23 -15.20
C SER A 109 3.01 -0.94 -14.23
N ASN A 110 2.17 -1.91 -14.61
CA ASN A 110 2.01 -3.12 -13.81
C ASN A 110 3.34 -3.86 -13.65
N VAL A 111 4.16 -3.89 -14.69
CA VAL A 111 5.48 -4.53 -14.65
C VAL A 111 6.38 -3.89 -13.59
N ASP A 112 6.43 -2.58 -13.56
CA ASP A 112 7.27 -1.86 -12.58
C ASP A 112 6.73 -2.02 -11.16
N LEU A 113 5.41 -1.99 -11.00
CA LEU A 113 4.78 -2.23 -9.69
C LEU A 113 5.07 -3.64 -9.20
N GLU A 114 4.89 -4.64 -10.07
CA GLU A 114 5.17 -6.03 -9.71
C GLU A 114 6.63 -6.23 -9.34
N THR A 115 7.55 -5.59 -10.07
CA THR A 115 8.97 -5.65 -9.76
C THR A 115 9.27 -5.10 -8.38
N ALA A 116 8.68 -3.95 -8.03
CA ALA A 116 8.86 -3.34 -6.71
C ALA A 116 8.31 -4.24 -5.60
N LEU A 117 7.11 -4.80 -5.81
CA LEU A 117 6.48 -5.66 -4.81
C LEU A 117 7.23 -6.99 -4.64
N ARG A 118 7.80 -7.54 -5.71
CA ARG A 118 8.62 -8.73 -5.61
C ARG A 118 9.82 -8.55 -4.69
N ARG A 119 10.41 -7.38 -4.68
CA ARG A 119 11.55 -7.10 -3.79
C ARG A 119 11.14 -7.18 -2.32
N ILE A 120 9.88 -6.93 -2.01
CA ILE A 120 9.36 -6.99 -0.65
C ILE A 120 8.99 -8.42 -0.26
N VAL A 121 8.33 -9.12 -1.18
CA VAL A 121 7.93 -10.52 -0.97
C VAL A 121 9.14 -11.42 -0.82
N GLY A 122 10.13 -11.14 -1.59
CA GLY A 122 11.33 -11.83 -1.46
C GLY A 122 12.02 -12.66 -1.91
#